data_c186bd828691edf6b63a0ecfcc618a0c
#
_entry.id   c186bd828691edf6b63a0ecfcc618a0c
#
_cell.length_a   1.000
_cell.length_b   1.000
_cell.length_c   1.000
_cell.angle_alpha   90.00
_cell.angle_beta   90.00
_cell.angle_gamma   90.00
#
_symmetry.space_group_name_H-M   'P 1'
#
loop_
_entity.id
_entity.type
_entity.pdbx_description
1 polymer ?
#
loop_
_entity_poly.entity_id
_entity_poly.type
_entity_poly.pdbx_seq_one_letter_code
_entity_poly.pdbx_strand_id
1 'polypeptide(L)'
;MGPCRITPKAPRGICGCDVHGIVGRNYLRFTAGGAATHSDHGRQICHTLYQAKEGGSYQVKDPEKLKKIAAEWGIETEGKDIYDLAHEVAETGLLEYGKPFGVQRYLKRAPEHTQKLWHDAGIEPRAIDREVSQSLHMTHMGCSSLPEALIKQSLRAGLSDGWGGSMMGTEFSDVLFGTPRPVDTTANIGVMEKDMVNIIVHGHDPSLSEMIVMYSQDPEMVALAKSVDAKGINIAGVCCTGNEVAMRQGIPMAGNFLQQENVVLTGACEAIVVDVQCIFPALGPLSKCFHTKFITTSPIAVSYTHLTLPTNRE
;
A
#
# COMPACT_ATOMS: atom_id res chain seq x y z
N MET A 1 17.66 9.18 -20.48
CA MET A 1 17.52 8.35 -19.28
C MET A 1 17.97 6.99 -19.62
N GLY A 2 18.66 6.35 -19.62
CA GLY A 2 18.87 5.18 -19.71
C GLY A 2 19.11 4.19 -20.34
N PRO A 3 19.18 3.89 -21.50
CA PRO A 3 19.85 2.69 -21.92
C PRO A 3 21.32 2.92 -22.23
N CYS A 4 21.97 3.87 -21.57
CA CYS A 4 23.42 4.03 -21.77
C CYS A 4 24.15 2.77 -21.30
N ARG A 5 24.76 2.07 -22.23
CA ARG A 5 25.67 0.97 -21.91
C ARG A 5 27.04 1.54 -21.61
N ILE A 6 27.45 1.47 -20.37
CA ILE A 6 28.80 1.87 -19.96
C ILE A 6 29.71 0.65 -20.09
N THR A 7 30.82 0.86 -20.82
CA THR A 7 31.83 -0.18 -21.04
C THR A 7 33.23 0.43 -20.86
N PRO A 8 34.29 -0.38 -20.72
CA PRO A 8 35.65 0.16 -20.68
C PRO A 8 36.03 1.04 -21.89
N LYS A 9 35.41 0.77 -23.05
CA LYS A 9 35.65 1.57 -24.29
C LYS A 9 34.78 2.82 -24.38
N ALA A 10 33.64 2.85 -23.63
CA ALA A 10 32.72 3.99 -23.55
C ALA A 10 32.32 4.20 -22.05
N PRO A 11 33.25 4.81 -21.26
CA PRO A 11 33.07 4.91 -19.80
C PRO A 11 32.05 5.95 -19.36
N ARG A 12 31.48 6.71 -20.28
CA ARG A 12 30.44 7.73 -20.03
C ARG A 12 29.27 7.58 -20.99
N GLY A 13 28.07 7.87 -20.48
CA GLY A 13 26.90 7.97 -21.32
C GLY A 13 26.92 9.22 -22.21
N ILE A 14 25.94 9.35 -23.08
CA ILE A 14 25.86 10.45 -24.05
C ILE A 14 25.78 11.85 -23.38
N CYS A 15 25.25 11.94 -22.16
CA CYS A 15 25.21 13.17 -21.36
C CYS A 15 26.47 13.38 -20.50
N GLY A 16 27.50 12.55 -20.63
CA GLY A 16 28.72 12.60 -19.84
C GLY A 16 28.67 11.90 -18.48
N CYS A 17 27.54 11.37 -18.08
CA CYS A 17 27.39 10.65 -16.83
C CYS A 17 28.16 9.31 -16.86
N ASP A 18 28.90 9.00 -15.80
CA ASP A 18 29.56 7.73 -15.61
C ASP A 18 28.66 6.63 -15.05
N VAL A 19 29.23 5.44 -14.82
CA VAL A 19 28.49 4.29 -14.29
C VAL A 19 27.88 4.58 -12.91
N HIS A 20 28.59 5.27 -12.03
CA HIS A 20 28.13 5.56 -10.68
C HIS A 20 26.93 6.52 -10.69
N GLY A 21 27.00 7.56 -11.50
CA GLY A 21 25.87 8.47 -11.70
C GLY A 21 24.65 7.79 -12.33
N ILE A 22 24.85 6.87 -13.29
CA ILE A 22 23.76 6.10 -13.91
C ILE A 22 23.09 5.16 -12.89
N VAL A 23 23.91 4.43 -12.12
CA VAL A 23 23.40 3.55 -11.05
C VAL A 23 22.64 4.37 -9.99
N GLY A 24 23.23 5.48 -9.54
CA GLY A 24 22.57 6.37 -8.57
C GLY A 24 21.24 6.92 -9.07
N ARG A 25 21.14 7.33 -10.35
CA ARG A 25 19.86 7.75 -10.96
C ARG A 25 18.84 6.64 -11.00
N ASN A 26 19.24 5.42 -11.35
CA ASN A 26 18.31 4.28 -11.38
C ASN A 26 17.84 3.92 -9.96
N TYR A 27 18.75 3.89 -8.99
CA TYR A 27 18.40 3.65 -7.59
C TYR A 27 17.40 4.69 -7.08
N LEU A 28 17.65 5.98 -7.35
CA LEU A 28 16.74 7.06 -6.98
C LEU A 28 15.36 6.90 -7.62
N ARG A 29 15.27 6.44 -8.89
CA ARG A 29 13.97 6.19 -9.54
C ARG A 29 13.21 5.04 -8.89
N PHE A 30 13.89 3.96 -8.51
CA PHE A 30 13.24 2.87 -7.80
C PHE A 30 12.68 3.33 -6.46
N THR A 31 13.46 4.11 -5.69
CA THR A 31 13.00 4.67 -4.43
C THR A 31 11.82 5.62 -4.64
N ALA A 32 11.88 6.50 -5.64
CA ALA A 32 10.79 7.42 -5.96
C ALA A 32 9.53 6.67 -6.42
N GLY A 33 9.68 5.58 -7.18
CA GLY A 33 8.58 4.72 -7.59
C GLY A 33 7.88 4.08 -6.39
N GLY A 34 8.66 3.52 -5.44
CA GLY A 34 8.13 2.97 -4.18
C GLY A 34 7.41 4.03 -3.35
N ALA A 35 8.03 5.20 -3.17
CA ALA A 35 7.42 6.32 -2.45
C ALA A 35 6.10 6.80 -3.10
N ALA A 36 6.05 6.84 -4.44
CA ALA A 36 4.83 7.21 -5.16
C ALA A 36 3.69 6.21 -4.92
N THR A 37 3.99 4.91 -4.87
CA THR A 37 2.95 3.89 -4.63
C THR A 37 2.31 4.03 -3.26
N HIS A 38 3.10 4.26 -2.21
CA HIS A 38 2.58 4.47 -0.85
C HIS A 38 1.91 5.85 -0.69
N SER A 39 2.37 6.87 -1.42
CA SER A 39 1.69 8.17 -1.46
C SER A 39 0.28 8.03 -2.02
N ASP A 40 0.14 7.35 -3.16
CA ASP A 40 -1.17 7.18 -3.81
C ASP A 40 -2.10 6.30 -2.96
N HIS A 41 -1.60 5.17 -2.47
CA HIS A 41 -2.35 4.28 -1.58
C HIS A 41 -2.79 4.97 -0.28
N GLY A 42 -1.87 5.61 0.44
CA GLY A 42 -2.19 6.32 1.67
C GLY A 42 -3.20 7.45 1.45
N ARG A 43 -3.16 8.12 0.29
CA ARG A 43 -4.15 9.12 -0.12
C ARG A 43 -5.54 8.52 -0.30
N GLN A 44 -5.64 7.32 -0.89
CA GLN A 44 -6.92 6.61 -1.02
C GLN A 44 -7.51 6.28 0.36
N ILE A 45 -6.69 5.82 1.31
CA ILE A 45 -7.13 5.59 2.68
C ILE A 45 -7.57 6.89 3.36
N CYS A 46 -6.86 8.02 3.14
CA CYS A 46 -7.31 9.33 3.63
C CYS A 46 -8.69 9.71 3.08
N HIS A 47 -8.94 9.48 1.79
CA HIS A 47 -10.26 9.73 1.19
C HIS A 47 -11.33 8.82 1.78
N THR A 48 -11.01 7.55 2.06
CA THR A 48 -11.94 6.62 2.72
C THR A 48 -12.30 7.10 4.12
N LEU A 49 -11.31 7.57 4.90
CA LEU A 49 -11.54 8.15 6.22
C LEU A 49 -12.37 9.45 6.14
N TYR A 50 -12.09 10.29 5.14
CA TYR A 50 -12.87 11.52 4.90
C TYR A 50 -14.35 11.23 4.61
N GLN A 51 -14.65 10.10 3.96
CA GLN A 51 -16.01 9.68 3.63
C GLN A 51 -16.69 8.85 4.73
N ALA A 52 -15.98 8.54 5.81
CA ALA A 52 -16.53 7.76 6.92
C ALA A 52 -17.70 8.52 7.59
N LYS A 53 -18.76 7.78 7.90
CA LYS A 53 -19.95 8.35 8.55
C LYS A 53 -20.72 7.28 9.31
N GLU A 54 -21.53 7.70 10.28
CA GLU A 54 -22.41 6.82 11.02
C GLU A 54 -23.39 6.09 10.08
N GLY A 55 -23.50 4.78 10.24
CA GLY A 55 -24.34 3.94 9.39
C GLY A 55 -23.88 3.82 7.92
N GLY A 56 -22.74 4.40 7.57
CA GLY A 56 -22.13 4.26 6.24
C GLY A 56 -21.37 2.94 6.06
N SER A 57 -20.90 2.72 4.84
CA SER A 57 -20.06 1.55 4.50
C SER A 57 -18.74 1.54 5.27
N TYR A 58 -18.17 2.72 5.51
CA TYR A 58 -16.97 2.91 6.31
C TYR A 58 -17.30 3.70 7.57
N GLN A 59 -16.84 3.20 8.70
CA GLN A 59 -17.07 3.78 10.01
C GLN A 59 -15.79 3.84 10.80
N VAL A 60 -15.71 4.74 11.78
CA VAL A 60 -14.60 4.82 12.73
C VAL A 60 -14.69 3.64 13.71
N LYS A 61 -13.73 2.72 13.64
CA LYS A 61 -13.63 1.56 14.54
C LYS A 61 -12.74 1.82 15.77
N ASP A 62 -11.74 2.69 15.62
CA ASP A 62 -10.84 3.07 16.73
C ASP A 62 -10.90 4.59 16.97
N PRO A 63 -11.93 5.08 17.68
CA PRO A 63 -12.08 6.50 17.97
C PRO A 63 -10.96 7.03 18.88
N GLU A 64 -10.39 6.20 19.75
CA GLU A 64 -9.32 6.64 20.66
C GLU A 64 -8.03 6.89 19.88
N LYS A 65 -7.72 6.05 18.89
CA LYS A 65 -6.59 6.29 17.99
C LYS A 65 -6.80 7.56 17.16
N LEU A 66 -8.00 7.80 16.65
CA LEU A 66 -8.32 9.02 15.93
C LEU A 66 -8.09 10.27 16.79
N LYS A 67 -8.59 10.29 18.02
CA LYS A 67 -8.35 11.38 18.97
C LYS A 67 -6.87 11.59 19.27
N LYS A 68 -6.11 10.50 19.41
CA LYS A 68 -4.66 10.55 19.62
C LYS A 68 -3.93 11.20 18.44
N ILE A 69 -4.26 10.81 17.21
CA ILE A 69 -3.70 11.43 16.00
C ILE A 69 -4.05 12.90 15.93
N ALA A 70 -5.33 13.26 16.17
CA ALA A 70 -5.80 14.63 16.19
C ALA A 70 -5.02 15.49 17.20
N ALA A 71 -4.90 15.03 18.44
CA ALA A 71 -4.15 15.73 19.48
C ALA A 71 -2.67 15.90 19.13
N GLU A 72 -2.03 14.86 18.58
CA GLU A 72 -0.64 14.91 18.11
C GLU A 72 -0.44 15.95 16.99
N TRP A 73 -1.46 16.15 16.18
CA TRP A 73 -1.45 17.12 15.08
C TRP A 73 -1.92 18.52 15.48
N GLY A 74 -2.34 18.71 16.74
CA GLY A 74 -2.82 19.98 17.25
C GLY A 74 -4.24 20.32 16.79
N ILE A 75 -5.03 19.30 16.46
CA ILE A 75 -6.44 19.42 16.10
C ILE A 75 -7.25 19.30 17.40
N GLU A 76 -8.17 20.27 17.61
CA GLU A 76 -9.06 20.27 18.77
C GLU A 76 -9.99 19.05 18.74
N THR A 77 -10.11 18.36 19.89
CA THR A 77 -10.91 17.12 19.99
C THR A 77 -12.11 17.27 20.91
N GLU A 78 -12.12 18.28 21.79
CA GLU A 78 -13.18 18.45 22.78
C GLU A 78 -14.47 18.95 22.14
N GLY A 79 -15.57 18.29 22.45
CA GLY A 79 -16.91 18.69 21.97
C GLY A 79 -17.19 18.38 20.49
N LYS A 80 -16.25 17.77 19.75
CA LYS A 80 -16.45 17.39 18.35
C LYS A 80 -17.11 16.00 18.23
N ASP A 81 -18.00 15.87 17.26
CA ASP A 81 -18.45 14.56 16.79
C ASP A 81 -17.28 13.77 16.20
N ILE A 82 -17.35 12.45 16.32
CA ILE A 82 -16.25 11.58 15.90
C ILE A 82 -16.04 11.59 14.39
N TYR A 83 -17.08 11.77 13.59
CA TYR A 83 -16.99 11.82 12.14
C TYR A 83 -16.54 13.20 11.65
N ASP A 84 -16.94 14.29 12.34
CA ASP A 84 -16.39 15.63 12.07
C ASP A 84 -14.89 15.65 12.35
N LEU A 85 -14.46 14.98 13.42
CA LEU A 85 -13.03 14.83 13.73
C LEU A 85 -12.31 13.98 12.68
N ALA A 86 -12.94 12.91 12.21
CA ALA A 86 -12.38 12.07 11.14
C ALA A 86 -12.18 12.85 9.84
N HIS A 87 -13.15 13.68 9.46
CA HIS A 87 -13.05 14.58 8.30
C HIS A 87 -11.87 15.53 8.42
N GLU A 88 -11.74 16.24 9.56
CA GLU A 88 -10.66 17.21 9.77
C GLU A 88 -9.27 16.55 9.79
N VAL A 89 -9.15 15.38 10.43
CA VAL A 89 -7.90 14.62 10.43
C VAL A 89 -7.56 14.12 9.04
N ALA A 90 -8.54 13.61 8.29
CA ALA A 90 -8.33 13.14 6.93
C ALA A 90 -7.94 14.28 5.98
N GLU A 91 -8.60 15.43 6.07
CA GLU A 91 -8.26 16.62 5.29
C GLU A 91 -6.84 17.10 5.59
N THR A 92 -6.50 17.17 6.88
CA THR A 92 -5.13 17.52 7.31
C THR A 92 -4.12 16.52 6.76
N GLY A 93 -4.44 15.22 6.77
CA GLY A 93 -3.64 14.16 6.18
C GLY A 93 -3.42 14.35 4.68
N LEU A 94 -4.48 14.63 3.94
CA LEU A 94 -4.40 14.90 2.50
C LEU A 94 -3.47 16.09 2.18
N LEU A 95 -3.48 17.13 3.02
CA LEU A 95 -2.60 18.28 2.86
C LEU A 95 -1.13 17.97 3.15
N GLU A 96 -0.83 16.96 3.99
CA GLU A 96 0.55 16.56 4.29
C GLU A 96 1.30 15.99 3.08
N TYR A 97 0.61 15.35 2.12
CA TYR A 97 1.25 14.75 0.94
C TYR A 97 2.00 15.76 0.07
N GLY A 98 1.43 16.93 -0.15
CA GLY A 98 1.95 17.95 -1.05
C GLY A 98 2.34 19.27 -0.38
N LYS A 99 2.40 19.33 0.94
CA LYS A 99 2.67 20.63 1.60
C LYS A 99 4.01 21.24 1.17
N PRO A 100 4.04 22.56 0.93
CA PRO A 100 5.20 23.22 0.34
C PRO A 100 6.37 23.39 1.31
N PHE A 101 6.15 23.43 2.62
CA PHE A 101 7.15 23.74 3.63
C PHE A 101 7.14 22.78 4.81
N GLY A 102 8.30 22.67 5.47
CA GLY A 102 8.50 21.90 6.68
C GLY A 102 8.67 20.39 6.43
N VAL A 103 8.87 19.67 7.52
CA VAL A 103 8.98 18.21 7.58
C VAL A 103 7.60 17.58 7.82
N GLN A 104 7.49 16.28 7.61
CA GLN A 104 6.26 15.54 7.85
C GLN A 104 5.88 15.51 9.32
N ARG A 105 4.58 15.55 9.63
CA ARG A 105 4.07 15.60 11.01
C ARG A 105 4.48 14.39 11.83
N TYR A 106 4.38 13.20 11.26
CA TYR A 106 4.75 11.97 11.96
C TYR A 106 6.23 11.83 12.28
N LEU A 107 7.11 12.66 11.68
CA LEU A 107 8.53 12.67 12.02
C LEU A 107 8.78 12.92 13.52
N LYS A 108 7.87 13.64 14.19
CA LYS A 108 7.94 13.89 15.64
C LYS A 108 7.95 12.60 16.48
N ARG A 109 7.49 11.48 15.94
CA ARG A 109 7.53 10.17 16.60
C ARG A 109 8.91 9.53 16.58
N ALA A 110 9.80 9.96 15.71
CA ALA A 110 11.18 9.48 15.68
C ALA A 110 11.95 9.97 16.91
N PRO A 111 12.90 9.18 17.47
CA PRO A 111 13.75 9.64 18.57
C PRO A 111 14.50 10.93 18.20
N GLU A 112 14.64 11.86 19.14
CA GLU A 112 15.26 13.18 18.92
C GLU A 112 16.67 13.07 18.31
N HIS A 113 17.48 12.14 18.82
CA HIS A 113 18.83 11.92 18.27
C HIS A 113 18.81 11.51 16.80
N THR A 114 17.78 10.76 16.38
CA THR A 114 17.59 10.32 15.00
C THR A 114 17.12 11.49 14.11
N GLN A 115 16.19 12.30 14.61
CA GLN A 115 15.76 13.53 13.91
C GLN A 115 16.94 14.46 13.69
N LYS A 116 17.78 14.67 14.73
CA LYS A 116 19.00 15.47 14.62
C LYS A 116 19.98 14.90 13.59
N LEU A 117 20.20 13.59 13.58
CA LEU A 117 21.05 12.92 12.59
C LEU A 117 20.57 13.19 11.15
N TRP A 118 19.28 13.07 10.90
CA TRP A 118 18.69 13.31 9.58
C TRP A 118 18.78 14.79 9.18
N HIS A 119 18.59 15.70 10.15
CA HIS A 119 18.78 17.13 9.94
C HIS A 119 20.21 17.44 9.51
N ASP A 120 21.19 17.02 10.31
CA ASP A 120 22.62 17.28 10.09
C ASP A 120 23.11 16.65 8.77
N ALA A 121 22.58 15.50 8.39
CA ALA A 121 22.85 14.85 7.10
C ALA A 121 22.12 15.51 5.92
N GLY A 122 21.16 16.40 6.16
CA GLY A 122 20.33 17.06 5.15
C GLY A 122 19.38 16.10 4.44
N ILE A 123 18.86 15.09 5.15
CA ILE A 123 17.95 14.08 4.62
C ILE A 123 16.59 14.05 5.36
N GLU A 124 16.26 15.06 6.11
CA GLU A 124 14.95 15.18 6.76
C GLU A 124 13.81 14.99 5.75
N PRO A 125 12.83 14.14 6.07
CA PRO A 125 11.71 13.87 5.17
C PRO A 125 10.75 15.07 5.10
N ARG A 126 10.55 15.59 3.91
CA ARG A 126 9.52 16.58 3.60
C ARG A 126 8.27 15.88 3.06
N ALA A 127 7.33 16.63 2.51
CA ALA A 127 6.15 16.07 1.86
C ALA A 127 6.53 15.04 0.78
N ILE A 128 5.87 13.88 0.80
CA ILE A 128 6.24 12.74 -0.06
C ILE A 128 6.16 13.09 -1.55
N ASP A 129 5.13 13.81 -1.99
CA ASP A 129 4.97 14.20 -3.40
C ASP A 129 6.11 15.12 -3.85
N ARG A 130 6.58 15.98 -2.95
CA ARG A 130 7.71 16.86 -3.21
C ARG A 130 9.00 16.06 -3.41
N GLU A 131 9.23 15.05 -2.58
CA GLU A 131 10.42 14.21 -2.69
C GLU A 131 10.37 13.35 -3.95
N VAL A 132 9.22 12.82 -4.33
CA VAL A 132 9.02 12.10 -5.59
C VAL A 132 9.32 13.01 -6.79
N SER A 133 8.72 14.21 -6.83
CA SER A 133 8.95 15.18 -7.91
C SER A 133 10.41 15.59 -8.02
N GLN A 134 11.08 15.90 -6.90
CA GLN A 134 12.49 16.26 -6.90
C GLN A 134 13.37 15.09 -7.33
N SER A 135 13.08 13.88 -6.90
CA SER A 135 13.81 12.67 -7.28
C SER A 135 13.77 12.42 -8.78
N LEU A 136 12.58 12.51 -9.38
CA LEU A 136 12.41 12.35 -10.82
C LEU A 136 13.15 13.47 -11.59
N HIS A 137 13.07 14.72 -11.12
CA HIS A 137 13.80 15.82 -11.72
C HIS A 137 15.31 15.59 -11.66
N MET A 138 15.88 15.20 -10.52
CA MET A 138 17.32 14.95 -10.39
C MET A 138 17.82 13.81 -11.28
N THR A 139 16.97 12.89 -11.68
CA THR A 139 17.33 11.78 -12.57
C THR A 139 17.28 12.13 -14.05
N HIS A 140 16.78 13.33 -14.38
CA HIS A 140 16.70 13.78 -15.77
C HIS A 140 18.10 14.13 -16.31
N MET A 141 18.23 14.02 -17.64
CA MET A 141 19.43 14.44 -18.39
C MET A 141 19.73 15.92 -18.14
N GLY A 142 20.98 16.26 -17.87
CA GLY A 142 21.40 17.63 -17.56
C GLY A 142 21.15 18.08 -16.11
N CYS A 143 20.59 17.20 -15.26
CA CYS A 143 20.47 17.43 -13.82
C CYS A 143 21.61 16.76 -13.05
N SER A 144 21.36 16.10 -11.91
CA SER A 144 22.42 15.54 -11.11
C SER A 144 23.11 14.35 -11.79
N SER A 145 24.44 14.32 -11.70
CA SER A 145 25.29 13.17 -12.03
C SER A 145 26.20 12.75 -10.86
N LEU A 146 26.07 13.44 -9.71
CA LEU A 146 26.85 13.16 -8.50
C LEU A 146 26.19 12.03 -7.72
N PRO A 147 26.85 10.86 -7.57
CA PRO A 147 26.29 9.71 -6.87
C PRO A 147 25.86 10.03 -5.44
N GLU A 148 26.65 10.80 -4.71
CA GLU A 148 26.37 11.18 -3.32
C GLU A 148 25.07 11.98 -3.20
N ALA A 149 24.83 12.93 -4.10
CA ALA A 149 23.61 13.74 -4.11
C ALA A 149 22.38 12.88 -4.45
N LEU A 150 22.53 11.93 -5.38
CA LEU A 150 21.48 11.01 -5.77
C LEU A 150 21.13 10.04 -4.65
N ILE A 151 22.12 9.51 -3.92
CA ILE A 151 21.91 8.63 -2.77
C ILE A 151 21.28 9.40 -1.60
N LYS A 152 21.76 10.61 -1.30
CA LYS A 152 21.11 11.46 -0.27
C LYS A 152 19.65 11.71 -0.56
N GLN A 153 19.31 12.02 -1.82
CA GLN A 153 17.92 12.19 -2.21
C GLN A 153 17.13 10.89 -2.11
N SER A 154 17.74 9.73 -2.42
CA SER A 154 17.09 8.42 -2.24
C SER A 154 16.76 8.15 -0.77
N LEU A 155 17.69 8.44 0.14
CA LEU A 155 17.46 8.31 1.59
C LEU A 155 16.31 9.22 2.04
N ARG A 156 16.29 10.49 1.60
CA ARG A 156 15.21 11.41 1.93
C ARG A 156 13.87 10.94 1.37
N ALA A 157 13.82 10.46 0.14
CA ALA A 157 12.60 9.92 -0.46
C ALA A 157 12.09 8.68 0.29
N GLY A 158 12.99 7.77 0.69
CA GLY A 158 12.64 6.60 1.49
C GLY A 158 12.15 6.95 2.90
N LEU A 159 12.77 7.94 3.56
CA LEU A 159 12.27 8.45 4.85
C LEU A 159 10.90 9.12 4.69
N SER A 160 10.71 9.86 3.61
CA SER A 160 9.43 10.52 3.34
C SER A 160 8.32 9.51 3.00
N ASP A 161 8.65 8.39 2.40
CA ASP A 161 7.75 7.26 2.22
C ASP A 161 7.33 6.67 3.57
N GLY A 162 8.31 6.28 4.40
CA GLY A 162 8.06 5.64 5.70
C GLY A 162 7.25 6.53 6.66
N TRP A 163 7.64 7.79 6.81
CA TRP A 163 7.00 8.75 7.74
C TRP A 163 5.80 9.49 7.14
N GLY A 164 5.55 9.35 5.85
CA GLY A 164 4.43 9.94 5.14
C GLY A 164 3.44 8.91 4.64
N GLY A 165 3.58 8.46 3.42
CA GLY A 165 2.61 7.59 2.75
C GLY A 165 2.30 6.31 3.52
N SER A 166 3.33 5.55 3.92
CA SER A 166 3.16 4.29 4.67
C SER A 166 2.56 4.52 6.04
N MET A 167 3.08 5.48 6.82
CA MET A 167 2.57 5.79 8.16
C MET A 167 1.12 6.28 8.10
N MET A 168 0.81 7.17 7.16
CA MET A 168 -0.53 7.69 6.96
C MET A 168 -1.52 6.58 6.63
N GLY A 169 -1.18 5.72 5.67
CA GLY A 169 -2.00 4.59 5.29
C GLY A 169 -2.27 3.65 6.47
N THR A 170 -1.23 3.29 7.23
CA THR A 170 -1.36 2.41 8.40
C THR A 170 -2.21 3.02 9.50
N GLU A 171 -1.92 4.25 9.90
CA GLU A 171 -2.61 4.91 11.01
C GLU A 171 -4.11 5.12 10.71
N PHE A 172 -4.43 5.50 9.48
CA PHE A 172 -5.82 5.72 9.09
C PHE A 172 -6.57 4.41 8.81
N SER A 173 -5.89 3.38 8.34
CA SER A 173 -6.45 2.03 8.27
C SER A 173 -6.81 1.50 9.64
N ASP A 174 -5.98 1.76 10.65
CA ASP A 174 -6.27 1.37 12.03
C ASP A 174 -7.49 2.11 12.59
N VAL A 175 -7.65 3.38 12.25
CA VAL A 175 -8.85 4.15 12.64
C VAL A 175 -10.11 3.56 12.00
N LEU A 176 -10.04 3.18 10.72
CA LEU A 176 -11.18 2.66 9.95
C LEU A 176 -11.53 1.21 10.30
N PHE A 177 -10.53 0.35 10.47
CA PHE A 177 -10.73 -1.10 10.56
C PHE A 177 -10.35 -1.68 11.93
N GLY A 178 -9.82 -0.87 12.82
CA GLY A 178 -9.36 -1.23 14.15
C GLY A 178 -7.85 -1.43 14.24
N THR A 179 -7.27 -0.98 15.34
CA THR A 179 -5.84 -1.18 15.62
C THR A 179 -5.56 -2.68 15.82
N PRO A 180 -4.55 -3.25 15.15
CA PRO A 180 -4.17 -4.66 15.30
C PRO A 180 -3.83 -5.02 16.74
N ARG A 181 -4.15 -6.27 17.10
CA ARG A 181 -3.75 -6.90 18.37
C ARG A 181 -3.03 -8.20 18.06
N PRO A 182 -2.18 -8.70 18.98
CA PRO A 182 -1.59 -10.03 18.81
C PRO A 182 -2.66 -11.09 18.54
N VAL A 183 -2.55 -11.78 17.41
CA VAL A 183 -3.43 -12.88 17.01
C VAL A 183 -2.58 -14.03 16.51
N ASP A 184 -3.09 -15.25 16.67
CA ASP A 184 -2.48 -16.44 16.07
C ASP A 184 -3.01 -16.60 14.64
N THR A 185 -2.10 -16.84 13.70
CA THR A 185 -2.45 -17.18 12.32
C THR A 185 -1.44 -18.15 11.72
N THR A 186 -1.77 -18.70 10.56
CA THR A 186 -0.92 -19.65 9.83
C THR A 186 -0.44 -18.99 8.53
N ALA A 187 0.85 -19.16 8.22
CA ALA A 187 1.44 -18.59 7.02
C ALA A 187 2.16 -19.69 6.20
N ASN A 188 1.47 -20.31 5.28
CA ASN A 188 2.00 -21.22 4.27
C ASN A 188 0.97 -21.49 3.18
N ILE A 189 1.39 -22.09 2.05
CA ILE A 189 0.52 -22.38 0.91
C ILE A 189 -0.57 -23.43 1.24
N GLY A 190 -0.42 -24.22 2.28
CA GLY A 190 -1.37 -25.25 2.69
C GLY A 190 -2.59 -24.72 3.45
N VAL A 191 -2.77 -23.41 3.57
CA VAL A 191 -3.95 -22.79 4.19
C VAL A 191 -5.20 -22.84 3.32
N MET A 192 -5.07 -23.22 2.05
CA MET A 192 -6.21 -23.44 1.17
C MET A 192 -6.87 -24.77 1.47
N GLU A 193 -8.18 -24.78 1.62
CA GLU A 193 -8.97 -25.92 2.04
C GLU A 193 -9.73 -26.56 0.88
N LYS A 194 -9.54 -27.85 0.67
CA LYS A 194 -10.10 -28.59 -0.47
C LYS A 194 -11.62 -28.52 -0.58
N ASP A 195 -12.33 -28.48 0.55
CA ASP A 195 -13.79 -28.53 0.60
C ASP A 195 -14.42 -27.13 0.77
N MET A 196 -13.66 -26.07 0.57
CA MET A 196 -14.09 -24.69 0.70
C MET A 196 -13.95 -23.93 -0.61
N VAL A 197 -14.70 -22.85 -0.79
CA VAL A 197 -14.41 -21.87 -1.83
C VAL A 197 -13.25 -21.00 -1.37
N ASN A 198 -12.08 -21.16 -1.97
CA ASN A 198 -10.88 -20.42 -1.59
C ASN A 198 -10.80 -19.11 -2.38
N ILE A 199 -10.88 -18.00 -1.67
CA ILE A 199 -10.72 -16.66 -2.22
C ILE A 199 -9.45 -16.04 -1.64
N ILE A 200 -8.56 -15.63 -2.52
CA ILE A 200 -7.29 -15.01 -2.14
C ILE A 200 -7.42 -13.50 -2.31
N VAL A 201 -7.07 -12.75 -1.27
CA VAL A 201 -6.93 -11.29 -1.32
C VAL A 201 -5.46 -10.92 -1.47
N HIS A 202 -5.12 -10.10 -2.47
CA HIS A 202 -3.74 -9.78 -2.82
C HIS A 202 -3.60 -8.31 -3.25
N GLY A 203 -2.58 -7.66 -2.75
CA GLY A 203 -2.27 -6.26 -3.02
C GLY A 203 -1.97 -5.48 -1.75
N HIS A 204 -2.51 -4.28 -1.61
CA HIS A 204 -2.16 -3.36 -0.52
C HIS A 204 -3.34 -2.73 0.20
N ASP A 205 -4.47 -2.51 -0.48
CA ASP A 205 -5.59 -1.74 0.06
C ASP A 205 -6.47 -2.58 1.00
N PRO A 206 -6.50 -2.28 2.31
CA PRO A 206 -7.35 -3.00 3.26
C PRO A 206 -8.84 -2.71 3.09
N SER A 207 -9.22 -1.60 2.45
CA SER A 207 -10.62 -1.18 2.32
C SER A 207 -11.48 -2.25 1.65
N LEU A 208 -10.90 -2.94 0.65
CA LEU A 208 -11.59 -4.02 -0.04
C LEU A 208 -11.47 -5.35 0.68
N SER A 209 -10.27 -5.72 1.13
CA SER A 209 -10.03 -7.01 1.76
C SER A 209 -10.81 -7.18 3.06
N GLU A 210 -10.95 -6.14 3.85
CA GLU A 210 -11.79 -6.13 5.06
C GLU A 210 -13.28 -6.36 4.71
N MET A 211 -13.77 -5.77 3.62
CA MET A 211 -15.14 -6.02 3.14
C MET A 211 -15.32 -7.45 2.64
N ILE A 212 -14.34 -8.00 1.91
CA ILE A 212 -14.40 -9.39 1.45
C ILE A 212 -14.47 -10.35 2.63
N VAL A 213 -13.65 -10.14 3.67
CA VAL A 213 -13.70 -10.97 4.89
C VAL A 213 -15.06 -10.86 5.58
N MET A 214 -15.60 -9.65 5.71
CA MET A 214 -16.91 -9.43 6.30
C MET A 214 -18.02 -10.17 5.52
N TYR A 215 -18.06 -10.00 4.20
CA TYR A 215 -19.07 -10.64 3.36
C TYR A 215 -18.88 -12.15 3.23
N SER A 216 -17.69 -12.69 3.36
CA SER A 216 -17.47 -14.14 3.35
C SER A 216 -18.16 -14.87 4.50
N GLN A 217 -18.48 -14.14 5.56
CA GLN A 217 -19.19 -14.65 6.74
C GLN A 217 -20.71 -14.40 6.68
N ASP A 218 -21.19 -13.69 5.67
CA ASP A 218 -22.61 -13.42 5.47
C ASP A 218 -23.37 -14.74 5.23
N PRO A 219 -24.53 -14.94 5.90
CA PRO A 219 -25.32 -16.17 5.77
C PRO A 219 -25.73 -16.49 4.34
N GLU A 220 -26.01 -15.49 3.50
CA GLU A 220 -26.37 -15.68 2.09
C GLU A 220 -25.18 -16.18 1.28
N MET A 221 -24.00 -15.62 1.51
CA MET A 221 -22.77 -16.04 0.84
C MET A 221 -22.35 -17.46 1.26
N VAL A 222 -22.46 -17.76 2.54
CA VAL A 222 -22.22 -19.12 3.06
C VAL A 222 -23.22 -20.12 2.48
N ALA A 223 -24.52 -19.75 2.37
CA ALA A 223 -25.53 -20.59 1.73
C ALA A 223 -25.24 -20.81 0.24
N LEU A 224 -24.77 -19.78 -0.46
CA LEU A 224 -24.37 -19.88 -1.86
C LEU A 224 -23.18 -20.86 -2.02
N ALA A 225 -22.17 -20.77 -1.17
CA ALA A 225 -21.06 -21.72 -1.19
C ALA A 225 -21.54 -23.17 -0.97
N LYS A 226 -22.44 -23.38 -0.03
CA LYS A 226 -23.04 -24.70 0.24
C LYS A 226 -23.89 -25.22 -0.92
N SER A 227 -24.48 -24.34 -1.72
CA SER A 227 -25.28 -24.75 -2.89
C SER A 227 -24.44 -25.37 -4.03
N VAL A 228 -23.13 -25.22 -3.98
CA VAL A 228 -22.15 -25.83 -4.89
C VAL A 228 -21.28 -26.89 -4.21
N ASP A 229 -21.83 -27.53 -3.18
CA ASP A 229 -21.18 -28.60 -2.39
C ASP A 229 -19.91 -28.18 -1.61
N ALA A 230 -19.65 -26.89 -1.43
CA ALA A 230 -18.59 -26.41 -0.57
C ALA A 230 -19.07 -26.27 0.90
N LYS A 231 -18.18 -26.48 1.87
CA LYS A 231 -18.50 -26.31 3.30
C LYS A 231 -18.68 -24.85 3.69
N GLY A 232 -18.11 -23.90 2.93
CA GLY A 232 -18.14 -22.47 3.17
C GLY A 232 -17.11 -21.74 2.30
N ILE A 233 -16.74 -20.55 2.73
CA ILE A 233 -15.76 -19.69 2.06
C ILE A 233 -14.50 -19.60 2.94
N ASN A 234 -13.34 -19.89 2.37
CA ASN A 234 -12.04 -19.73 3.00
C ASN A 234 -11.34 -18.51 2.37
N ILE A 235 -11.01 -17.53 3.20
CA ILE A 235 -10.22 -16.37 2.77
C ILE A 235 -8.78 -16.60 3.20
N ALA A 236 -7.84 -16.39 2.28
CA ALA A 236 -6.43 -16.37 2.61
C ALA A 236 -5.76 -15.14 1.97
N GLY A 237 -4.74 -14.63 2.63
CA GLY A 237 -4.07 -13.41 2.23
C GLY A 237 -2.76 -13.65 1.48
N VAL A 238 -2.42 -12.72 0.60
CA VAL A 238 -1.09 -12.59 0.00
C VAL A 238 -0.67 -11.13 0.07
N CYS A 239 0.60 -10.87 0.40
CA CYS A 239 1.19 -9.55 0.45
C CYS A 239 0.57 -8.63 1.55
N CYS A 240 0.57 -7.31 1.34
CA CYS A 240 0.22 -6.34 2.37
C CYS A 240 -1.26 -6.36 2.75
N THR A 241 -2.18 -6.40 1.80
CA THR A 241 -3.62 -6.49 2.12
C THR A 241 -3.96 -7.78 2.90
N GLY A 242 -3.25 -8.89 2.57
CA GLY A 242 -3.36 -10.12 3.35
C GLY A 242 -2.89 -9.94 4.79
N ASN A 243 -1.75 -9.26 5.00
CA ASN A 243 -1.25 -8.94 6.34
C ASN A 243 -2.24 -8.06 7.13
N GLU A 244 -2.90 -7.10 6.49
CA GLU A 244 -3.89 -6.24 7.12
C GLU A 244 -5.04 -7.07 7.74
N VAL A 245 -5.63 -7.99 6.98
CA VAL A 245 -6.71 -8.86 7.49
C VAL A 245 -6.19 -9.95 8.44
N ALA A 246 -4.96 -10.43 8.25
CA ALA A 246 -4.33 -11.36 9.17
C ALA A 246 -4.15 -10.74 10.56
N MET A 247 -3.61 -9.52 10.63
CA MET A 247 -3.34 -8.81 11.89
C MET A 247 -4.61 -8.41 12.65
N ARG A 248 -5.71 -8.16 11.95
CA ARG A 248 -6.98 -7.75 12.58
C ARG A 248 -7.91 -8.91 12.86
N GLN A 249 -7.98 -9.89 11.97
CA GLN A 249 -9.01 -10.93 11.98
C GLN A 249 -8.45 -12.36 12.04
N GLY A 250 -7.13 -12.54 12.07
CA GLY A 250 -6.51 -13.87 12.12
C GLY A 250 -6.61 -14.66 10.81
N ILE A 251 -6.94 -14.00 9.70
CA ILE A 251 -7.03 -14.65 8.38
C ILE A 251 -5.67 -15.27 8.02
N PRO A 252 -5.63 -16.52 7.54
CA PRO A 252 -4.37 -17.17 7.20
C PRO A 252 -3.69 -16.54 5.97
N MET A 253 -2.37 -16.67 5.91
CA MET A 253 -1.55 -16.16 4.81
C MET A 253 -1.10 -17.30 3.89
N ALA A 254 -1.48 -17.25 2.63
CA ALA A 254 -1.01 -18.21 1.63
C ALA A 254 0.46 -17.97 1.22
N GLY A 255 0.95 -16.75 1.40
CA GLY A 255 2.33 -16.40 1.12
C GLY A 255 2.57 -14.89 0.97
N ASN A 256 3.79 -14.53 0.60
CA ASN A 256 4.14 -13.17 0.20
C ASN A 256 4.04 -12.99 -1.33
N PHE A 257 4.36 -11.78 -1.83
CA PHE A 257 4.26 -11.47 -3.25
C PHE A 257 5.15 -12.38 -4.17
N LEU A 258 6.24 -12.93 -3.67
CA LEU A 258 7.07 -13.85 -4.46
C LEU A 258 6.44 -15.23 -4.63
N GLN A 259 5.38 -15.54 -3.89
CA GLN A 259 4.69 -16.82 -3.89
C GLN A 259 3.30 -16.77 -4.55
N GLN A 260 2.90 -15.60 -5.06
CA GLN A 260 1.56 -15.36 -5.60
C GLN A 260 1.18 -16.32 -6.74
N GLU A 261 2.14 -16.68 -7.59
CA GLU A 261 1.92 -17.64 -8.69
C GLU A 261 1.67 -19.06 -8.14
N ASN A 262 2.37 -19.44 -7.07
CA ASN A 262 2.21 -20.75 -6.45
C ASN A 262 0.80 -20.97 -5.92
N VAL A 263 0.11 -19.93 -5.48
CA VAL A 263 -1.29 -19.99 -5.05
C VAL A 263 -2.19 -20.51 -6.16
N VAL A 264 -2.04 -19.99 -7.38
CA VAL A 264 -2.79 -20.44 -8.56
C VAL A 264 -2.36 -21.85 -8.97
N LEU A 265 -1.05 -22.14 -8.92
CA LEU A 265 -0.48 -23.43 -9.30
C LEU A 265 -0.95 -24.59 -8.41
N THR A 266 -1.44 -24.34 -7.20
CA THR A 266 -2.04 -25.39 -6.36
C THR A 266 -3.28 -26.03 -6.99
N GLY A 267 -3.98 -25.30 -7.87
CA GLY A 267 -5.26 -25.72 -8.41
C GLY A 267 -6.42 -25.74 -7.39
N ALA A 268 -6.22 -25.12 -6.20
CA ALA A 268 -7.22 -25.05 -5.15
C ALA A 268 -7.78 -23.63 -4.95
N CYS A 269 -7.43 -22.67 -5.81
CA CYS A 269 -7.83 -21.29 -5.72
C CYS A 269 -8.99 -21.00 -6.69
N GLU A 270 -10.19 -20.73 -6.18
CA GLU A 270 -11.36 -20.39 -7.00
C GLU A 270 -11.28 -18.95 -7.51
N ALA A 271 -10.82 -18.02 -6.66
CA ALA A 271 -10.65 -16.62 -7.06
C ALA A 271 -9.45 -15.97 -6.40
N ILE A 272 -8.77 -15.12 -7.14
CA ILE A 272 -7.78 -14.18 -6.60
C ILE A 272 -8.27 -12.76 -6.89
N VAL A 273 -8.54 -12.02 -5.84
CA VAL A 273 -9.02 -10.63 -5.91
C VAL A 273 -7.83 -9.72 -5.63
N VAL A 274 -7.51 -8.87 -6.58
CA VAL A 274 -6.34 -8.01 -6.52
C VAL A 274 -6.73 -6.55 -6.54
N ASP A 275 -6.05 -5.76 -5.70
CA ASP A 275 -6.18 -4.30 -5.67
C ASP A 275 -5.03 -3.62 -6.42
N VAL A 276 -4.01 -3.14 -5.73
CA VAL A 276 -2.85 -2.43 -6.29
C VAL A 276 -1.54 -2.94 -5.70
N GLN A 277 -0.42 -2.72 -6.41
CA GLN A 277 0.95 -2.98 -5.99
C GLN A 277 1.29 -4.47 -5.82
N CYS A 278 2.52 -4.82 -6.14
CA CYS A 278 3.11 -6.16 -6.02
C CYS A 278 2.41 -7.27 -6.81
N ILE A 279 1.46 -6.95 -7.66
CA ILE A 279 0.71 -7.91 -8.46
C ILE A 279 1.48 -8.21 -9.75
N PHE A 280 1.86 -9.47 -9.96
CA PHE A 280 2.59 -9.84 -11.17
C PHE A 280 1.63 -9.96 -12.36
N PRO A 281 1.94 -9.29 -13.49
CA PRO A 281 1.14 -9.43 -14.71
C PRO A 281 0.99 -10.87 -15.19
N ALA A 282 1.93 -11.75 -14.83
CA ALA A 282 1.88 -13.18 -15.14
C ALA A 282 0.69 -13.91 -14.53
N LEU A 283 0.09 -13.42 -13.44
CA LEU A 283 -1.11 -14.02 -12.85
C LEU A 283 -2.30 -14.09 -13.80
N GLY A 284 -2.48 -13.06 -14.65
CA GLY A 284 -3.56 -13.03 -15.63
C GLY A 284 -3.51 -14.19 -16.64
N PRO A 285 -2.42 -14.37 -17.41
CA PRO A 285 -2.24 -15.55 -18.27
C PRO A 285 -2.23 -16.87 -17.51
N LEU A 286 -1.61 -16.93 -16.33
CA LEU A 286 -1.52 -18.15 -15.53
C LEU A 286 -2.90 -18.63 -15.08
N SER A 287 -3.74 -17.75 -14.57
CA SER A 287 -5.09 -18.09 -14.11
C SER A 287 -5.97 -18.67 -15.22
N LYS A 288 -5.69 -18.34 -16.50
CA LYS A 288 -6.38 -18.93 -17.66
C LYS A 288 -6.07 -20.42 -17.87
N CYS A 289 -4.97 -20.90 -17.32
CA CYS A 289 -4.60 -22.32 -17.37
C CYS A 289 -5.29 -23.14 -16.26
N PHE A 290 -6.00 -22.48 -15.35
CA PHE A 290 -6.70 -23.06 -14.21
C PHE A 290 -8.14 -22.58 -14.17
N HIS A 291 -8.93 -23.07 -13.20
CA HIS A 291 -10.31 -22.56 -12.99
C HIS A 291 -10.33 -21.23 -12.23
N THR A 292 -9.21 -20.78 -11.69
CA THR A 292 -9.06 -19.55 -10.90
C THR A 292 -9.58 -18.32 -11.62
N LYS A 293 -10.50 -17.59 -11.00
CA LYS A 293 -10.95 -16.28 -11.48
C LYS A 293 -10.01 -15.19 -11.00
N PHE A 294 -9.43 -14.44 -11.93
CA PHE A 294 -8.56 -13.29 -11.63
C PHE A 294 -9.40 -12.02 -11.71
N ILE A 295 -9.61 -11.36 -10.56
CA ILE A 295 -10.52 -10.22 -10.41
C ILE A 295 -9.71 -9.01 -10.02
N THR A 296 -9.70 -7.97 -10.85
CA THR A 296 -9.06 -6.69 -10.57
C THR A 296 -10.09 -5.68 -10.08
N THR A 297 -9.75 -4.90 -9.08
CA THR A 297 -10.67 -3.96 -8.42
C THR A 297 -10.26 -2.50 -8.56
N SER A 298 -9.06 -2.25 -9.10
CA SER A 298 -8.54 -0.91 -9.33
C SER A 298 -8.24 -0.68 -10.82
N PRO A 299 -8.58 0.49 -11.39
CA PRO A 299 -8.26 0.83 -12.77
C PRO A 299 -6.76 1.00 -13.05
N ILE A 300 -5.95 1.17 -12.00
CA ILE A 300 -4.48 1.27 -12.09
C ILE A 300 -3.79 -0.07 -11.82
N ALA A 301 -4.54 -1.10 -11.45
CA ALA A 301 -4.03 -2.45 -11.31
C ALA A 301 -3.70 -3.07 -12.68
N VAL A 302 -3.22 -4.29 -12.67
CA VAL A 302 -2.75 -5.01 -13.87
C VAL A 302 -3.80 -5.02 -14.98
N SER A 303 -3.37 -4.78 -16.20
CA SER A 303 -4.22 -4.63 -17.39
C SER A 303 -4.95 -5.92 -17.85
N TYR A 304 -4.78 -7.05 -17.17
CA TYR A 304 -5.36 -8.33 -17.54
C TYR A 304 -6.53 -8.66 -16.63
N THR A 305 -7.71 -8.22 -17.02
CA THR A 305 -8.94 -8.50 -16.29
C THR A 305 -9.68 -9.65 -16.92
N HIS A 306 -9.95 -10.71 -16.17
CA HIS A 306 -10.95 -11.71 -16.54
C HIS A 306 -12.37 -11.25 -16.21
N LEU A 307 -12.52 -10.49 -15.15
CA LEU A 307 -13.76 -9.87 -14.73
C LEU A 307 -13.45 -8.45 -14.28
N THR A 308 -14.01 -7.47 -14.94
CA THR A 308 -14.20 -6.15 -14.33
C THR A 308 -15.45 -6.24 -13.48
N LEU A 309 -15.33 -5.98 -12.19
CA LEU A 309 -16.51 -5.65 -11.41
C LEU A 309 -17.16 -4.43 -12.06
N PRO A 310 -18.50 -4.43 -12.23
CA PRO A 310 -19.18 -3.23 -12.68
C PRO A 310 -18.85 -2.12 -11.66
N THR A 311 -17.99 -1.20 -12.05
CA THR A 311 -17.80 0.02 -11.31
C THR A 311 -19.04 0.86 -11.60
N ASN A 312 -19.97 0.91 -10.68
CA ASN A 312 -20.97 1.96 -10.69
C ASN A 312 -20.23 3.28 -10.52
N ARG A 313 -19.92 3.89 -11.66
CA ARG A 313 -19.56 5.30 -11.72
C ARG A 313 -20.89 6.06 -11.71
N GLU A 314 -21.40 6.37 -10.55
CA GLU A 314 -22.28 7.50 -10.29
C GLU A 314 -21.84 8.17 -9.01
#